data_2a4f757d53577a5fcefeb6e5d3dfe1b6
#
_entry.id   2a4f757d53577a5fcefeb6e5d3dfe1b6
#
_cell.length_a   1.000
_cell.length_b   1.000
_cell.length_c   1.000
_cell.angle_alpha   90.00
_cell.angle_beta   90.00
_cell.angle_gamma   90.00
#
_symmetry.space_group_name_H-M   'P 1'
#
loop_
_entity.id
_entity.type
_entity.pdbx_description
1 polymer ?
#
loop_
_entity_poly.entity_id
_entity_poly.type
_entity_poly.pdbx_seq_one_letter_code
_entity_poly.pdbx_strand_id
1 'polypeptide(L)'
;MTPTRWLLVLSALLLGLPGMARAAEERTPLTISSDLLEISRKDRVAVYRGNVSASDKGRGLSIQADQIEFFFDEKMEEVDRALATGNVRIAYGERRGVAQRAEYFPGDNRAVLLGHPRVWQDSDVVTGCKITLLLREDRSQVDGCEGERVNAVVYPKRVGGPERPPARR
;
A
#
# COMPACT_ATOMS: atom_id res chain seq x y z
N MET A 1 78.77 29.53 -19.51
CA MET A 1 78.32 28.32 -20.19
C MET A 1 77.13 27.75 -19.41
N THR A 2 75.94 27.95 -19.91
CA THR A 2 74.64 27.68 -19.28
C THR A 2 74.21 26.24 -19.53
N PRO A 3 73.65 25.53 -18.57
CA PRO A 3 72.81 24.39 -18.83
C PRO A 3 71.35 24.66 -18.54
N THR A 4 70.60 24.28 -19.45
CA THR A 4 69.16 24.37 -19.68
C THR A 4 68.35 23.67 -18.61
N ARG A 5 67.37 24.40 -18.03
CA ARG A 5 66.34 23.90 -17.11
C ARG A 5 65.29 23.12 -17.84
N TRP A 6 65.07 21.85 -17.52
CA TRP A 6 63.94 21.07 -17.90
C TRP A 6 62.93 21.04 -16.76
N LEU A 7 61.82 21.76 -16.93
CA LEU A 7 60.65 21.72 -16.06
C LEU A 7 59.75 20.57 -16.51
N LEU A 8 59.70 19.50 -15.71
CA LEU A 8 58.67 18.46 -15.84
C LEU A 8 57.40 18.96 -15.16
N VAL A 9 56.39 19.28 -15.96
CA VAL A 9 55.04 19.56 -15.49
C VAL A 9 54.33 18.21 -15.26
N LEU A 10 54.21 17.81 -13.99
CA LEU A 10 53.45 16.66 -13.59
C LEU A 10 51.98 17.07 -13.52
N SER A 11 51.22 16.83 -14.58
CA SER A 11 49.77 17.05 -14.67
C SER A 11 49.08 15.94 -13.87
N ALA A 12 48.66 16.20 -12.64
CA ALA A 12 47.81 15.30 -11.84
C ALA A 12 46.37 15.30 -12.39
N LEU A 13 46.05 14.26 -13.12
CA LEU A 13 44.69 13.98 -13.61
C LEU A 13 43.83 13.51 -12.44
N LEU A 14 43.13 14.43 -11.75
CA LEU A 14 42.09 14.12 -10.77
C LEU A 14 40.89 13.52 -11.51
N LEU A 15 40.83 12.19 -11.59
CA LEU A 15 39.62 11.45 -11.94
C LEU A 15 38.61 11.64 -10.81
N GLY A 16 37.69 12.59 -11.01
CA GLY A 16 36.50 12.74 -10.17
C GLY A 16 35.62 11.49 -10.30
N LEU A 17 35.57 10.69 -9.25
CA LEU A 17 34.58 9.64 -9.11
C LEU A 17 33.20 10.30 -9.04
N PRO A 18 32.23 9.95 -9.91
CA PRO A 18 30.88 10.40 -9.75
C PRO A 18 30.35 9.79 -8.44
N GLY A 19 30.19 10.64 -7.43
CA GLY A 19 29.48 10.26 -6.21
C GLY A 19 28.10 9.75 -6.62
N MET A 20 27.83 8.45 -6.42
CA MET A 20 26.47 7.92 -6.49
C MET A 20 25.67 8.61 -5.39
N ALA A 21 24.99 9.68 -5.77
CA ALA A 21 23.95 10.29 -4.95
C ALA A 21 22.91 9.19 -4.74
N ARG A 22 22.94 8.59 -3.56
CA ARG A 22 21.88 7.68 -3.11
C ARG A 22 20.65 8.55 -3.01
N ALA A 23 19.71 8.39 -3.97
CA ALA A 23 18.43 9.05 -3.90
C ALA A 23 17.82 8.66 -2.56
N ALA A 24 17.65 9.64 -1.67
CA ALA A 24 16.91 9.45 -0.43
C ALA A 24 15.49 9.07 -0.86
N GLU A 25 15.06 7.88 -0.52
CA GLU A 25 13.69 7.43 -0.71
C GLU A 25 12.79 8.42 0.04
N GLU A 26 12.05 9.24 -0.68
CA GLU A 26 11.10 10.18 -0.09
C GLU A 26 10.05 9.37 0.67
N ARG A 27 10.23 9.29 2.00
CA ARG A 27 9.27 8.64 2.88
C ARG A 27 8.04 9.52 2.98
N THR A 28 6.97 9.12 2.31
CA THR A 28 5.68 9.80 2.41
C THR A 28 5.11 9.54 3.81
N PRO A 29 4.71 10.60 4.56
CA PRO A 29 4.21 10.40 5.91
C PRO A 29 2.85 9.71 5.92
N LEU A 30 2.68 8.76 6.84
CA LEU A 30 1.38 8.24 7.23
C LEU A 30 0.72 9.27 8.16
N THR A 31 -0.40 9.84 7.72
CA THR A 31 -1.18 10.79 8.53
C THR A 31 -2.35 10.05 9.16
N ILE A 32 -2.51 10.18 10.48
CA ILE A 32 -3.61 9.55 11.23
C ILE A 32 -4.32 10.63 12.05
N SER A 33 -5.64 10.61 12.05
CA SER A 33 -6.49 11.42 12.93
C SER A 33 -7.50 10.53 13.65
N SER A 34 -7.83 10.87 14.90
CA SER A 34 -8.79 10.17 15.75
C SER A 34 -9.24 11.08 16.88
N ASP A 35 -10.29 10.68 17.60
CA ASP A 35 -10.76 11.40 18.79
C ASP A 35 -9.85 11.13 20.01
N LEU A 36 -9.21 9.94 20.07
CA LEU A 36 -8.34 9.52 21.16
C LEU A 36 -7.17 8.71 20.64
N LEU A 37 -5.98 8.94 21.20
CA LEU A 37 -4.78 8.13 21.00
C LEU A 37 -4.24 7.68 22.36
N GLU A 38 -4.06 6.38 22.53
CA GLU A 38 -3.36 5.75 23.65
C GLU A 38 -2.12 5.00 23.15
N ILE A 39 -0.99 5.21 23.81
CA ILE A 39 0.27 4.52 23.47
C ILE A 39 0.78 3.76 24.69
N SER A 40 0.90 2.44 24.59
CA SER A 40 1.53 1.59 25.58
C SER A 40 2.86 1.06 25.06
N ARG A 41 3.95 1.59 25.61
CA ARG A 41 5.31 1.11 25.29
C ARG A 41 5.55 -0.30 25.84
N LYS A 42 4.93 -0.63 26.97
CA LYS A 42 5.03 -1.96 27.58
C LYS A 42 4.42 -3.03 26.69
N ASP A 43 3.26 -2.74 26.10
CA ASP A 43 2.52 -3.67 25.25
C ASP A 43 2.86 -3.47 23.76
N ARG A 44 3.68 -2.47 23.45
CA ARG A 44 4.14 -2.10 22.09
C ARG A 44 2.98 -1.86 21.14
N VAL A 45 1.99 -1.10 21.61
CA VAL A 45 0.79 -0.82 20.84
C VAL A 45 0.44 0.67 20.90
N ALA A 46 -0.03 1.21 19.77
CA ALA A 46 -0.71 2.49 19.69
C ALA A 46 -2.15 2.24 19.24
N VAL A 47 -3.11 2.72 20.01
CA VAL A 47 -4.54 2.53 19.80
C VAL A 47 -5.18 3.88 19.52
N TYR A 48 -5.73 4.03 18.34
CA TYR A 48 -6.52 5.17 17.89
C TYR A 48 -7.99 4.80 17.98
N ARG A 49 -8.81 5.65 18.62
CA ARG A 49 -10.25 5.40 18.80
C ARG A 49 -11.08 6.62 18.41
N GLY A 50 -12.25 6.35 17.87
CA GLY A 50 -13.26 7.34 17.48
C GLY A 50 -12.91 8.03 16.16
N ASN A 51 -13.76 7.85 15.15
CA ASN A 51 -13.64 8.49 13.83
C ASN A 51 -12.23 8.41 13.21
N VAL A 52 -11.59 7.25 13.34
CA VAL A 52 -10.20 7.09 12.92
C VAL A 52 -10.10 7.18 11.42
N SER A 53 -9.18 8.03 10.94
CA SER A 53 -8.81 8.14 9.52
C SER A 53 -7.31 8.10 9.39
N ALA A 54 -6.79 7.13 8.62
CA ALA A 54 -5.38 7.01 8.30
C ALA A 54 -5.18 7.11 6.79
N SER A 55 -4.14 7.84 6.35
CA SER A 55 -3.85 8.09 4.94
C SER A 55 -2.36 8.03 4.66
N ASP A 56 -1.98 7.20 3.71
CA ASP A 56 -0.66 7.15 3.08
C ASP A 56 -0.78 7.62 1.63
N LYS A 57 -0.46 8.88 1.39
CA LYS A 57 -0.56 9.49 0.06
C LYS A 57 0.43 8.89 -0.94
N GLY A 58 1.60 8.43 -0.48
CA GLY A 58 2.60 7.83 -1.35
C GLY A 58 2.16 6.49 -1.94
N ARG A 59 1.39 5.74 -1.16
CA ARG A 59 0.83 4.46 -1.60
C ARG A 59 -0.59 4.58 -2.15
N GLY A 60 -1.21 5.75 -2.11
CA GLY A 60 -2.61 5.95 -2.50
C GLY A 60 -3.57 5.14 -1.62
N LEU A 61 -3.21 4.93 -0.34
CA LEU A 61 -3.98 4.16 0.62
C LEU A 61 -4.68 5.10 1.60
N SER A 62 -5.95 4.86 1.84
CA SER A 62 -6.67 5.45 2.98
C SER A 62 -7.55 4.41 3.65
N ILE A 63 -7.69 4.53 4.99
CA ILE A 63 -8.52 3.67 5.79
C ILE A 63 -9.30 4.50 6.80
N GLN A 64 -10.57 4.17 7.01
CA GLN A 64 -11.42 4.71 8.05
C GLN A 64 -11.96 3.56 8.89
N ALA A 65 -12.07 3.74 10.21
CA ALA A 65 -12.58 2.74 11.14
C ALA A 65 -13.02 3.40 12.44
N ASP A 66 -13.73 2.65 13.30
CA ASP A 66 -14.04 3.10 14.65
C ASP A 66 -12.80 3.04 15.55
N GLN A 67 -11.91 2.07 15.30
CA GLN A 67 -10.65 1.89 16.02
C GLN A 67 -9.56 1.34 15.08
N ILE A 68 -8.33 1.83 15.26
CA ILE A 68 -7.13 1.27 14.61
C ILE A 68 -6.05 1.05 15.67
N GLU A 69 -5.49 -0.16 15.70
CA GLU A 69 -4.39 -0.54 16.57
C GLU A 69 -3.15 -0.82 15.71
N PHE A 70 -2.02 -0.24 16.10
CA PHE A 70 -0.72 -0.55 15.51
C PHE A 70 0.12 -1.29 16.54
N PHE A 71 0.55 -2.49 16.17
CA PHE A 71 1.46 -3.31 16.95
C PHE A 71 2.86 -3.15 16.40
N PHE A 72 3.82 -2.87 17.26
CA PHE A 72 5.18 -2.55 16.89
C PHE A 72 6.14 -3.67 17.25
N ASP A 73 7.30 -3.65 16.61
CA ASP A 73 8.46 -4.47 16.93
C ASP A 73 8.99 -4.19 18.36
N GLU A 74 10.01 -4.93 18.78
CA GLU A 74 10.61 -4.78 20.12
C GLU A 74 11.19 -3.39 20.37
N LYS A 75 11.62 -2.70 19.33
CA LYS A 75 12.24 -1.36 19.43
C LYS A 75 11.24 -0.22 19.29
N MET A 76 9.98 -0.50 18.97
CA MET A 76 8.95 0.48 18.64
C MET A 76 9.30 1.34 17.41
N GLU A 77 10.05 0.78 16.46
CA GLU A 77 10.50 1.45 15.25
C GLU A 77 9.68 1.07 14.03
N GLU A 78 9.26 -0.20 13.95
CA GLU A 78 8.51 -0.72 12.81
C GLU A 78 7.14 -1.26 13.24
N VAL A 79 6.16 -1.15 12.34
CA VAL A 79 4.82 -1.73 12.54
C VAL A 79 4.85 -3.18 12.05
N ASP A 80 4.64 -4.13 12.96
CA ASP A 80 4.51 -5.55 12.63
C ASP A 80 3.12 -5.88 12.08
N ARG A 81 2.09 -5.25 12.65
CA ARG A 81 0.70 -5.47 12.26
C ARG A 81 -0.14 -4.24 12.57
N ALA A 82 -1.09 -3.93 11.70
CA ALA A 82 -2.17 -2.99 11.99
C ALA A 82 -3.52 -3.73 11.96
N LEU A 83 -4.40 -3.35 12.88
CA LEU A 83 -5.74 -3.92 13.02
C LEU A 83 -6.75 -2.78 13.05
N ALA A 84 -7.66 -2.75 12.08
CA ALA A 84 -8.80 -1.84 12.05
C ALA A 84 -10.08 -2.60 12.37
N THR A 85 -10.92 -2.04 13.22
CA THR A 85 -12.19 -2.64 13.65
C THR A 85 -13.31 -1.62 13.66
N GLY A 86 -14.52 -2.09 13.31
CA GLY A 86 -15.73 -1.29 13.27
C GLY A 86 -15.80 -0.38 12.05
N ASN A 87 -16.85 -0.54 11.23
CA ASN A 87 -17.16 0.28 10.06
C ASN A 87 -15.99 0.55 9.13
N VAL A 88 -15.14 -0.47 8.93
CA VAL A 88 -13.91 -0.35 8.15
C VAL A 88 -14.22 -0.01 6.70
N ARG A 89 -13.63 1.08 6.20
CA ARG A 89 -13.66 1.51 4.81
C ARG A 89 -12.24 1.71 4.32
N ILE A 90 -11.90 1.12 3.18
CA ILE A 90 -10.56 1.15 2.61
C ILE A 90 -10.64 1.69 1.18
N ALA A 91 -9.69 2.53 0.82
CA ALA A 91 -9.42 2.91 -0.55
C ALA A 91 -7.95 2.67 -0.86
N TYR A 92 -7.67 2.02 -1.99
CA TYR A 92 -6.33 1.77 -2.51
C TYR A 92 -6.33 1.96 -4.03
N GLY A 93 -5.77 3.05 -4.49
CA GLY A 93 -5.92 3.49 -5.88
C GLY A 93 -7.40 3.65 -6.25
N GLU A 94 -7.85 2.94 -7.26
CA GLU A 94 -9.26 2.92 -7.71
C GLU A 94 -10.13 1.90 -6.96
N ARG A 95 -9.51 0.99 -6.22
CA ARG A 95 -10.21 -0.04 -5.46
C ARG A 95 -10.78 0.53 -4.17
N ARG A 96 -11.96 0.10 -3.83
CA ARG A 96 -12.67 0.44 -2.59
C ARG A 96 -13.09 -0.83 -1.89
N GLY A 97 -13.15 -0.78 -0.57
CA GLY A 97 -13.60 -1.93 0.21
C GLY A 97 -14.27 -1.50 1.51
N VAL A 98 -15.18 -2.34 1.98
CA VAL A 98 -15.76 -2.26 3.31
C VAL A 98 -15.65 -3.61 4.00
N ALA A 99 -15.52 -3.59 5.32
CA ALA A 99 -15.43 -4.78 6.16
C ALA A 99 -15.82 -4.44 7.61
N GLN A 100 -16.01 -5.44 8.45
CA GLN A 100 -16.12 -5.21 9.90
C GLN A 100 -14.73 -5.12 10.56
N ARG A 101 -13.75 -5.81 9.96
CA ARG A 101 -12.37 -5.87 10.45
C ARG A 101 -11.41 -5.94 9.28
N ALA A 102 -10.26 -5.26 9.40
CA ALA A 102 -9.15 -5.39 8.48
C ALA A 102 -7.84 -5.55 9.25
N GLU A 103 -6.99 -6.45 8.79
CA GLU A 103 -5.64 -6.65 9.30
C GLU A 103 -4.64 -6.38 8.19
N TYR A 104 -3.56 -5.69 8.51
CA TYR A 104 -2.47 -5.43 7.59
C TYR A 104 -1.14 -5.90 8.18
N PHE A 105 -0.37 -6.62 7.40
CA PHE A 105 0.94 -7.16 7.72
C PHE A 105 1.97 -6.53 6.78
N PRO A 106 2.67 -5.48 7.21
CA PRO A 106 3.62 -4.76 6.35
C PRO A 106 4.74 -5.64 5.80
N GLY A 107 5.28 -6.54 6.61
CA GLY A 107 6.34 -7.47 6.21
C GLY A 107 5.96 -8.35 5.02
N ASP A 108 4.73 -8.82 5.00
CA ASP A 108 4.18 -9.66 3.92
C ASP A 108 3.55 -8.84 2.78
N ASN A 109 3.38 -7.53 2.95
CA ASN A 109 2.52 -6.70 2.10
C ASN A 109 1.13 -7.32 1.88
N ARG A 110 0.55 -7.85 2.93
CA ARG A 110 -0.70 -8.59 2.93
C ARG A 110 -1.75 -7.87 3.76
N ALA A 111 -2.94 -7.70 3.19
CA ALA A 111 -4.12 -7.23 3.91
C ALA A 111 -5.19 -8.32 3.93
N VAL A 112 -5.91 -8.44 5.04
CA VAL A 112 -7.01 -9.41 5.23
C VAL A 112 -8.24 -8.65 5.68
N LEU A 113 -9.32 -8.78 4.94
CA LEU A 113 -10.62 -8.20 5.26
C LEU A 113 -11.56 -9.31 5.75
N LEU A 114 -12.25 -9.06 6.86
CA LEU A 114 -13.09 -10.03 7.57
C LEU A 114 -14.45 -9.41 7.91
N GLY A 115 -15.45 -10.27 8.14
CA GLY A 115 -16.80 -9.87 8.51
C GLY A 115 -17.60 -9.36 7.31
N HIS A 116 -17.86 -10.27 6.36
CA HIS A 116 -18.60 -10.02 5.12
C HIS A 116 -18.02 -8.86 4.30
N PRO A 117 -16.73 -8.93 3.96
CA PRO A 117 -16.10 -7.89 3.18
C PRO A 117 -16.70 -7.78 1.78
N ARG A 118 -16.76 -6.55 1.30
CA ARG A 118 -17.10 -6.22 -0.07
C ARG A 118 -16.02 -5.33 -0.66
N VAL A 119 -15.48 -5.73 -1.81
CA VAL A 119 -14.47 -4.94 -2.55
C VAL A 119 -15.04 -4.67 -3.94
N TRP A 120 -14.79 -3.45 -4.44
CA TRP A 120 -15.22 -3.07 -5.78
C TRP A 120 -14.19 -2.17 -6.45
N GLN A 121 -14.18 -2.23 -7.77
CA GLN A 121 -13.46 -1.32 -8.66
C GLN A 121 -14.35 -1.06 -9.87
N ASP A 122 -14.62 0.21 -10.17
CA ASP A 122 -15.63 0.60 -11.18
C ASP A 122 -16.98 -0.07 -10.90
N SER A 123 -17.45 -0.88 -11.84
CA SER A 123 -18.69 -1.66 -11.71
C SER A 123 -18.49 -3.08 -11.19
N ASP A 124 -17.25 -3.54 -11.11
CA ASP A 124 -16.92 -4.89 -10.65
C ASP A 124 -17.00 -4.96 -9.13
N VAL A 125 -17.65 -5.98 -8.60
CA VAL A 125 -17.88 -6.18 -7.17
C VAL A 125 -17.59 -7.61 -6.79
N VAL A 126 -16.90 -7.81 -5.67
CA VAL A 126 -16.65 -9.13 -5.08
C VAL A 126 -17.01 -9.11 -3.61
N THR A 127 -17.72 -10.15 -3.16
CA THR A 127 -18.10 -10.37 -1.75
C THR A 127 -17.77 -11.78 -1.32
N GLY A 128 -17.47 -11.94 -0.03
CA GLY A 128 -17.14 -13.21 0.59
C GLY A 128 -17.12 -13.09 2.12
N CYS A 129 -16.58 -14.07 2.81
CA CYS A 129 -16.38 -14.03 4.25
C CYS A 129 -15.03 -13.49 4.63
N LYS A 130 -14.05 -13.74 3.78
CA LYS A 130 -12.70 -13.24 3.92
C LYS A 130 -12.15 -12.86 2.56
N ILE A 131 -11.48 -11.73 2.47
CA ILE A 131 -10.74 -11.31 1.30
C ILE A 131 -9.29 -11.07 1.73
N THR A 132 -8.36 -11.79 1.10
CA THR A 132 -6.92 -11.62 1.30
C THR A 132 -6.34 -10.93 0.08
N LEU A 133 -5.64 -9.82 0.31
CA LEU A 133 -4.98 -9.03 -0.72
C LEU A 133 -3.47 -9.18 -0.57
N LEU A 134 -2.80 -9.65 -1.61
CA LEU A 134 -1.34 -9.72 -1.72
C LEU A 134 -0.90 -8.53 -2.57
N LEU A 135 -0.54 -7.41 -1.91
CA LEU A 135 -0.39 -6.11 -2.55
C LEU A 135 0.80 -6.05 -3.51
N ARG A 136 1.89 -6.81 -3.24
CA ARG A 136 3.04 -6.89 -4.15
C ARG A 136 2.74 -7.70 -5.41
N GLU A 137 1.88 -8.72 -5.28
CA GLU A 137 1.58 -9.67 -6.36
C GLU A 137 0.38 -9.21 -7.19
N ASP A 138 -0.27 -8.11 -6.80
CA ASP A 138 -1.56 -7.66 -7.34
C ASP A 138 -2.60 -8.80 -7.40
N ARG A 139 -2.57 -9.67 -6.38
CA ARG A 139 -3.41 -10.87 -6.29
C ARG A 139 -4.38 -10.76 -5.14
N SER A 140 -5.61 -11.20 -5.38
CA SER A 140 -6.67 -11.30 -4.38
C SER A 140 -7.16 -12.73 -4.28
N GLN A 141 -7.41 -13.18 -3.07
CA GLN A 141 -8.11 -14.44 -2.79
C GLN A 141 -9.36 -14.11 -1.99
N VAL A 142 -10.47 -14.71 -2.38
CA VAL A 142 -11.77 -14.55 -1.71
C VAL A 142 -12.25 -15.91 -1.24
N ASP A 143 -12.55 -16.00 0.05
CA ASP A 143 -13.04 -17.22 0.66
C ASP A 143 -14.54 -17.04 1.00
N GLY A 144 -15.36 -18.06 0.71
CA GLY A 144 -16.73 -18.15 1.18
C GLY A 144 -16.81 -18.51 2.66
N CYS A 145 -18.01 -18.38 3.25
CA CYS A 145 -18.31 -18.92 4.57
C CYS A 145 -18.82 -20.36 4.44
N GLU A 146 -18.95 -21.02 5.59
CA GLU A 146 -19.68 -22.27 5.67
C GLU A 146 -21.15 -22.00 5.28
N GLY A 147 -21.57 -22.63 4.17
CA GLY A 147 -22.92 -22.43 3.58
C GLY A 147 -23.08 -21.20 2.69
N GLU A 148 -22.13 -20.28 2.63
CA GLU A 148 -22.17 -19.10 1.76
C GLU A 148 -21.06 -19.14 0.71
N ARG A 149 -21.44 -18.90 -0.55
CA ARG A 149 -20.49 -18.89 -1.67
C ARG A 149 -19.92 -17.49 -1.89
N VAL A 150 -18.73 -17.45 -2.48
CA VAL A 150 -18.19 -16.21 -3.04
C VAL A 150 -19.13 -15.71 -4.14
N ASN A 151 -19.42 -14.42 -4.12
CA ASN A 151 -20.21 -13.77 -5.16
C ASN A 151 -19.35 -12.71 -5.86
N ALA A 152 -19.30 -12.76 -7.19
CA ALA A 152 -18.61 -11.77 -8.01
C ALA A 152 -19.53 -11.31 -9.16
N VAL A 153 -19.66 -9.99 -9.30
CA VAL A 153 -20.29 -9.34 -10.44
C VAL A 153 -19.17 -8.65 -11.22
N VAL A 154 -18.96 -9.06 -12.47
CA VAL A 154 -17.88 -8.55 -13.32
C VAL A 154 -18.48 -8.09 -14.64
N TYR A 155 -18.11 -6.90 -15.09
CA TYR A 155 -18.49 -6.33 -16.36
C TYR A 155 -17.31 -6.41 -17.35
N PRO A 156 -17.28 -7.44 -18.23
CA PRO A 156 -16.19 -7.58 -19.18
C PRO A 156 -16.12 -6.33 -20.09
N LYS A 157 -14.94 -5.70 -20.14
CA LYS A 157 -14.70 -4.64 -21.14
C LYS A 157 -14.86 -5.27 -22.52
N ARG A 158 -15.76 -4.71 -23.36
CA ARG A 158 -15.89 -5.17 -24.74
C ARG A 158 -14.54 -4.98 -25.43
N VAL A 159 -13.86 -6.07 -25.71
CA VAL A 159 -12.75 -6.06 -26.68
C VAL A 159 -13.39 -5.66 -27.99
N GLY A 160 -12.96 -4.54 -28.58
CA GLY A 160 -13.54 -3.99 -29.81
C GLY A 160 -13.70 -5.11 -30.83
N GLY A 161 -14.95 -5.42 -31.21
CA GLY A 161 -15.24 -6.37 -32.29
C GLY A 161 -14.62 -5.85 -33.58
N PRO A 162 -14.27 -6.72 -34.53
CA PRO A 162 -13.69 -6.32 -35.80
C PRO A 162 -14.58 -5.27 -36.45
N GLU A 163 -13.99 -4.15 -36.81
CA GLU A 163 -14.62 -3.05 -37.52
C GLU A 163 -15.29 -3.62 -38.79
N ARG A 164 -16.61 -3.53 -38.86
CA ARG A 164 -17.37 -4.05 -40.03
C ARG A 164 -16.89 -3.27 -41.27
N PRO A 165 -16.35 -3.96 -42.31
CA PRO A 165 -15.89 -3.25 -43.49
C PRO A 165 -17.02 -2.39 -44.08
N PRO A 166 -16.71 -1.21 -44.63
CA PRO A 166 -17.70 -0.35 -45.24
C PRO A 166 -18.40 -1.09 -46.37
N ALA A 167 -19.75 -1.04 -46.37
CA ALA A 167 -20.55 -1.61 -47.44
C ALA A 167 -20.18 -0.94 -48.78
N ARG A 168 -19.66 -1.73 -49.73
CA ARG A 168 -19.43 -1.28 -51.10
C ARG A 168 -20.82 -0.99 -51.72
N ARG A 169 -20.98 0.21 -52.17
CA ARG A 169 -22.07 0.59 -53.11
C ARG A 169 -21.63 0.28 -54.53
#